data_16a07939b92e604bc81987df70b44921
#
_entry.id   16a07939b92e604bc81987df70b44921
#
_cell.length_a   1.000
_cell.length_b   1.000
_cell.length_c   1.000
_cell.angle_alpha   90.00
_cell.angle_beta   90.00
_cell.angle_gamma   90.00
#
_symmetry.space_group_name_H-M   'P 1'
#
loop_
_entity.id
_entity.type
_entity.pdbx_description
1 polymer ?
#
loop_
_entity_poly.entity_id
_entity_poly.type
_entity_poly.pdbx_seq_one_letter_code
_entity_poly.pdbx_strand_id
1 'polypeptide(L)'
;MDYFLKNLKWLINALALEPKLLHTLLPPHSYIPNEMTDQYEMIVDEDLSDIAPVLTAEQIEHFKPLHNYINSLFVREDLIDCWYDNDFIYSSEWNVIHTMAKDFEQYMGWEISEPLKPLYSEIIYVDSEDE
;
A
#
# COMPACT_ATOMS: atom_id res chain seq x y z
N MET A 1 -2.02 10.09 18.67
CA MET A 1 -1.40 9.17 17.70
C MET A 1 -1.88 9.49 16.28
N ASP A 2 -0.99 9.40 15.35
CA ASP A 2 -1.32 9.68 13.96
C ASP A 2 -1.72 8.38 13.24
N TYR A 3 -3.00 8.16 13.15
CA TYR A 3 -3.51 6.95 12.49
C TYR A 3 -3.20 6.93 11.00
N PHE A 4 -3.16 8.12 10.40
CA PHE A 4 -2.85 8.20 8.97
C PHE A 4 -1.43 7.68 8.71
N LEU A 5 -0.47 8.14 9.49
CA LEU A 5 0.92 7.72 9.32
C LEU A 5 1.07 6.22 9.59
N LYS A 6 0.39 5.72 10.60
CA LYS A 6 0.42 4.29 10.91
C LYS A 6 -0.13 3.47 9.76
N ASN A 7 -1.22 3.92 9.17
CA ASN A 7 -1.85 3.21 8.06
C ASN A 7 -0.98 3.27 6.81
N LEU A 8 -0.35 4.42 6.55
CA LEU A 8 0.56 4.54 5.41
C LEU A 8 1.75 3.60 5.59
N LYS A 9 2.31 3.55 6.80
CA LYS A 9 3.44 2.67 7.06
C LYS A 9 3.06 1.22 6.85
N TRP A 10 1.88 0.80 7.34
CA TRP A 10 1.42 -0.57 7.13
C TRP A 10 1.30 -0.87 5.63
N LEU A 11 0.71 0.06 4.88
CA LEU A 11 0.52 -0.14 3.43
C LEU A 11 1.85 -0.32 2.71
N ILE A 12 2.82 0.55 3.03
CA ILE A 12 4.14 0.47 2.40
C ILE A 12 4.82 -0.85 2.77
N ASN A 13 4.75 -1.25 4.04
CA ASN A 13 5.32 -2.53 4.46
C ASN A 13 4.67 -3.69 3.72
N ALA A 14 3.34 -3.65 3.53
CA ALA A 14 2.63 -4.72 2.83
C ALA A 14 3.06 -4.80 1.36
N LEU A 15 3.15 -3.65 0.68
CA LEU A 15 3.57 -3.64 -0.72
C LEU A 15 5.02 -4.09 -0.87
N ALA A 16 5.84 -3.91 0.15
CA ALA A 16 7.24 -4.31 0.15
C ALA A 16 7.45 -5.78 0.49
N LEU A 17 6.40 -6.50 0.88
CA LEU A 17 6.51 -7.92 1.18
C LEU A 17 6.61 -8.77 -0.08
N GLU A 18 7.21 -9.95 0.06
CA GLU A 18 7.11 -10.97 -0.97
C GLU A 18 5.64 -11.22 -1.30
N PRO A 19 5.25 -11.24 -2.57
CA PRO A 19 3.82 -11.33 -2.92
C PRO A 19 3.08 -12.49 -2.26
N LYS A 20 3.72 -13.65 -2.12
CA LYS A 20 3.07 -14.80 -1.52
C LYS A 20 2.63 -14.55 -0.08
N LEU A 21 3.29 -13.62 0.62
CA LEU A 21 2.94 -13.31 2.00
C LEU A 21 1.70 -12.44 2.10
N LEU A 22 1.26 -11.83 1.01
CA LEU A 22 0.05 -11.02 1.03
C LEU A 22 -1.18 -11.85 1.36
N HIS A 23 -1.15 -13.15 1.05
CA HIS A 23 -2.26 -14.04 1.40
C HIS A 23 -2.47 -14.16 2.90
N THR A 24 -1.44 -13.88 3.70
CA THR A 24 -1.56 -13.95 5.17
C THR A 24 -2.13 -12.68 5.77
N LEU A 25 -2.22 -11.60 5.00
CA LEU A 25 -2.64 -10.31 5.51
C LEU A 25 -4.12 -10.01 5.30
N LEU A 26 -4.76 -10.75 4.42
CA LEU A 26 -6.14 -10.47 4.01
C LEU A 26 -7.03 -11.67 4.28
N PRO A 27 -8.34 -11.45 4.48
CA PRO A 27 -9.24 -12.57 4.70
C PRO A 27 -9.25 -13.54 3.53
N PRO A 28 -9.62 -14.82 3.77
CA PRO A 28 -9.77 -15.77 2.68
C PRO A 28 -10.75 -15.25 1.63
N HIS A 29 -10.50 -15.61 0.36
CA HIS A 29 -11.33 -15.21 -0.77
C HIS A 29 -11.25 -13.74 -1.13
N SER A 30 -10.30 -12.99 -0.54
CA SER A 30 -10.07 -11.60 -0.95
C SER A 30 -9.44 -11.55 -2.34
N TYR A 31 -9.79 -10.50 -3.08
CA TYR A 31 -9.06 -10.15 -4.30
C TYR A 31 -7.91 -9.24 -3.88
N ILE A 32 -6.72 -9.82 -3.75
CA ILE A 32 -5.57 -9.13 -3.16
C ILE A 32 -5.23 -7.83 -3.88
N PRO A 33 -5.10 -7.80 -5.22
CA PRO A 33 -4.78 -6.52 -5.88
C PRO A 33 -5.81 -5.45 -5.60
N ASN A 34 -7.10 -5.82 -5.65
CA ASN A 34 -8.18 -4.87 -5.41
C ASN A 34 -8.16 -4.33 -3.99
N GLU A 35 -7.98 -5.24 -3.01
CA GLU A 35 -7.94 -4.82 -1.60
C GLU A 35 -6.77 -3.90 -1.33
N MET A 36 -5.60 -4.20 -1.89
CA MET A 36 -4.42 -3.37 -1.67
C MET A 36 -4.59 -1.98 -2.30
N THR A 37 -5.16 -1.94 -3.51
CA THR A 37 -5.37 -0.64 -4.16
C THR A 37 -6.49 0.16 -3.49
N ASP A 38 -7.52 -0.51 -2.96
CA ASP A 38 -8.54 0.17 -2.17
C ASP A 38 -7.92 0.83 -0.94
N GLN A 39 -7.03 0.11 -0.24
CA GLN A 39 -6.34 0.69 0.90
C GLN A 39 -5.46 1.85 0.47
N TYR A 40 -4.79 1.72 -0.67
CA TYR A 40 -3.96 2.79 -1.18
C TYR A 40 -4.79 4.05 -1.43
N GLU A 41 -5.95 3.90 -2.09
CA GLU A 41 -6.79 5.04 -2.41
C GLU A 41 -7.43 5.67 -1.18
N MET A 42 -7.69 4.88 -0.13
CA MET A 42 -8.23 5.40 1.12
C MET A 42 -7.19 6.20 1.89
N ILE A 43 -5.91 5.84 1.75
CA ILE A 43 -4.84 6.47 2.53
C ILE A 43 -4.20 7.61 1.76
N VAL A 44 -4.02 7.45 0.45
CA VAL A 44 -3.25 8.41 -0.36
C VAL A 44 -4.15 8.95 -1.45
N ASP A 45 -4.49 10.23 -1.35
CA ASP A 45 -5.28 10.87 -2.40
C ASP A 45 -4.40 11.22 -3.59
N GLU A 46 -5.06 11.48 -4.72
CA GLU A 46 -4.37 11.62 -6.01
C GLU A 46 -3.33 12.74 -6.01
N ASP A 47 -3.63 13.86 -5.37
CA ASP A 47 -2.75 15.02 -5.35
C ASP A 47 -1.83 15.06 -4.13
N LEU A 48 -1.80 13.99 -3.34
CA LEU A 48 -0.96 13.84 -2.16
C LEU A 48 -1.26 14.85 -1.05
N SER A 49 -2.45 15.44 -1.05
CA SER A 49 -2.78 16.45 -0.03
C SER A 49 -2.87 15.85 1.36
N ASP A 50 -3.23 14.56 1.47
CA ASP A 50 -3.35 13.91 2.78
C ASP A 50 -2.00 13.59 3.40
N ILE A 51 -0.97 13.37 2.59
CA ILE A 51 0.35 13.04 3.16
C ILE A 51 1.22 14.28 3.35
N ALA A 52 0.87 15.40 2.69
CA ALA A 52 1.67 16.62 2.79
C ALA A 52 1.87 17.09 4.24
N PRO A 53 0.87 16.98 5.14
CA PRO A 53 1.07 17.41 6.53
C PRO A 53 1.95 16.48 7.36
N VAL A 54 2.14 15.22 6.94
CA VAL A 54 2.84 14.23 7.78
C VAL A 54 4.21 13.83 7.26
N LEU A 55 4.52 14.17 6.02
CA LEU A 55 5.82 13.88 5.44
C LEU A 55 6.52 15.18 5.06
N THR A 56 7.84 15.17 5.11
CA THR A 56 8.62 16.33 4.64
C THR A 56 8.55 16.41 3.12
N ALA A 57 8.90 17.58 2.58
CA ALA A 57 8.94 17.76 1.12
C ALA A 57 9.86 16.75 0.47
N GLU A 58 11.01 16.48 1.08
CA GLU A 58 11.96 15.52 0.54
C GLU A 58 11.38 14.10 0.56
N GLN A 59 10.71 13.74 1.64
CA GLN A 59 10.08 12.42 1.75
C GLN A 59 8.99 12.24 0.69
N ILE A 60 8.22 13.30 0.44
CA ILE A 60 7.19 13.27 -0.60
C ILE A 60 7.83 13.06 -1.98
N GLU A 61 8.95 13.72 -2.24
CA GLU A 61 9.63 13.53 -3.52
C GLU A 61 10.11 12.10 -3.71
N HIS A 62 10.53 11.44 -2.62
CA HIS A 62 10.90 10.03 -2.68
C HIS A 62 9.69 9.11 -2.85
N PHE A 63 8.51 9.54 -2.43
CA PHE A 63 7.29 8.76 -2.56
C PHE A 63 6.69 8.87 -3.97
N LYS A 64 6.89 9.99 -4.65
CA LYS A 64 6.23 10.26 -5.92
C LYS A 64 6.43 9.20 -7.00
N PRO A 65 7.61 8.60 -7.18
CA PRO A 65 7.74 7.57 -8.21
C PRO A 65 6.77 6.41 -8.01
N LEU A 66 6.60 5.95 -6.77
CA LEU A 66 5.64 4.89 -6.48
C LEU A 66 4.21 5.36 -6.75
N HIS A 67 3.88 6.55 -6.28
CA HIS A 67 2.56 7.12 -6.47
C HIS A 67 2.21 7.26 -7.95
N ASN A 68 3.14 7.80 -8.73
CA ASN A 68 2.91 8.01 -10.16
C ASN A 68 2.77 6.69 -10.88
N TYR A 69 3.56 5.69 -10.51
CA TYR A 69 3.49 4.38 -11.15
C TYR A 69 2.13 3.71 -10.86
N ILE A 70 1.70 3.71 -9.60
CA ILE A 70 0.41 3.11 -9.24
C ILE A 70 -0.72 3.79 -10.00
N ASN A 71 -0.71 5.12 -10.06
CA ASN A 71 -1.77 5.85 -10.78
C ASN A 71 -1.73 5.56 -12.28
N SER A 72 -0.55 5.32 -12.85
CA SER A 72 -0.45 4.96 -14.26
C SER A 72 -1.12 3.63 -14.55
N LEU A 73 -1.14 2.72 -13.57
CA LEU A 73 -1.81 1.44 -13.75
C LEU A 73 -3.32 1.57 -13.67
N PHE A 74 -3.83 2.50 -12.85
CA PHE A 74 -5.27 2.67 -12.69
C PHE A 74 -5.96 3.12 -13.98
N VAL A 75 -5.26 3.81 -14.87
CA VAL A 75 -5.84 4.30 -16.11
C VAL A 75 -5.66 3.32 -17.28
N ARG A 76 -5.01 2.19 -17.07
CA ARG A 76 -4.81 1.20 -18.13
C ARG A 76 -6.02 0.29 -18.22
N GLU A 77 -6.68 0.33 -19.40
CA GLU A 77 -7.87 -0.47 -19.62
C GLU A 77 -7.55 -1.96 -19.70
N ASP A 78 -6.35 -2.31 -20.13
CA ASP A 78 -5.95 -3.72 -20.24
C ASP A 78 -5.76 -4.38 -18.86
N LEU A 79 -5.77 -3.61 -17.77
CA LEU A 79 -5.60 -4.14 -16.43
C LEU A 79 -6.91 -4.22 -15.63
N ILE A 80 -8.04 -3.84 -16.23
CA ILE A 80 -9.30 -3.77 -15.48
C ILE A 80 -9.61 -5.08 -14.74
N ASP A 81 -9.46 -6.21 -15.43
CA ASP A 81 -9.78 -7.51 -14.84
C ASP A 81 -8.67 -8.01 -13.93
N CYS A 82 -7.46 -7.47 -14.07
CA CYS A 82 -6.31 -7.93 -13.28
C CYS A 82 -6.47 -7.64 -11.79
N TRP A 83 -7.20 -6.56 -11.46
CA TRP A 83 -7.39 -6.19 -10.06
C TRP A 83 -8.19 -7.24 -9.30
N TYR A 84 -8.92 -8.11 -10.00
CA TYR A 84 -9.70 -9.19 -9.41
C TYR A 84 -9.07 -10.55 -9.68
N ASP A 85 -7.79 -10.56 -10.01
CA ASP A 85 -7.03 -11.78 -10.27
C ASP A 85 -5.82 -11.81 -9.34
N ASN A 86 -5.83 -12.74 -8.38
CA ASN A 86 -4.75 -12.80 -7.39
C ASN A 86 -3.39 -13.11 -8.01
N ASP A 87 -3.36 -13.70 -9.20
CA ASP A 87 -2.08 -13.95 -9.88
C ASP A 87 -1.41 -12.65 -10.33
N PHE A 88 -2.14 -11.53 -10.36
CA PHE A 88 -1.56 -10.25 -10.74
C PHE A 88 -0.43 -9.82 -9.78
N ILE A 89 -0.45 -10.30 -8.53
CA ILE A 89 0.62 -9.98 -7.59
C ILE A 89 1.97 -10.58 -8.00
N TYR A 90 1.95 -11.51 -8.97
CA TYR A 90 3.18 -12.10 -9.51
C TYR A 90 3.56 -11.51 -10.86
N SER A 91 2.86 -10.47 -11.32
CA SER A 91 3.13 -9.84 -12.60
C SER A 91 4.33 -8.91 -12.54
N SER A 92 4.82 -8.52 -13.71
CA SER A 92 5.90 -7.54 -13.78
C SER A 92 5.45 -6.19 -13.25
N GLU A 93 4.18 -5.82 -13.46
CA GLU A 93 3.65 -4.56 -12.93
C GLU A 93 3.70 -4.56 -11.40
N TRP A 94 3.24 -5.64 -10.77
CA TRP A 94 3.28 -5.70 -9.30
C TRP A 94 4.71 -5.71 -8.78
N ASN A 95 5.62 -6.33 -9.52
CA ASN A 95 7.01 -6.36 -9.13
C ASN A 95 7.62 -4.95 -9.08
N VAL A 96 7.20 -4.06 -9.99
CA VAL A 96 7.66 -2.68 -9.94
C VAL A 96 7.13 -1.98 -8.69
N ILE A 97 5.84 -2.19 -8.38
CA ILE A 97 5.26 -1.64 -7.14
C ILE A 97 6.05 -2.15 -5.94
N HIS A 98 6.29 -3.44 -5.89
CA HIS A 98 7.04 -4.07 -4.80
C HIS A 98 8.42 -3.46 -4.63
N THR A 99 9.16 -3.31 -5.73
CA THR A 99 10.51 -2.77 -5.69
C THR A 99 10.52 -1.33 -5.23
N MET A 100 9.61 -0.52 -5.76
CA MET A 100 9.55 0.89 -5.37
C MET A 100 9.11 1.06 -3.92
N ALA A 101 8.17 0.21 -3.46
CA ALA A 101 7.73 0.27 -2.06
C ALA A 101 8.88 -0.11 -1.13
N LYS A 102 9.66 -1.12 -1.52
CA LYS A 102 10.80 -1.55 -0.72
C LYS A 102 11.86 -0.45 -0.64
N ASP A 103 12.12 0.23 -1.75
CA ASP A 103 13.07 1.35 -1.75
C ASP A 103 12.59 2.47 -0.84
N PHE A 104 11.30 2.80 -0.88
CA PHE A 104 10.75 3.84 -0.03
C PHE A 104 10.77 3.42 1.45
N GLU A 105 10.43 2.15 1.72
CA GLU A 105 10.48 1.60 3.07
C GLU A 105 11.88 1.76 3.66
N GLN A 106 12.91 1.43 2.87
CA GLN A 106 14.29 1.54 3.32
C GLN A 106 14.69 3.00 3.53
N TYR A 107 14.29 3.87 2.62
CA TYR A 107 14.58 5.28 2.74
C TYR A 107 13.99 5.87 4.03
N MET A 108 12.77 5.47 4.36
CA MET A 108 12.08 5.97 5.55
C MET A 108 12.54 5.29 6.85
N GLY A 109 13.30 4.20 6.74
CA GLY A 109 13.67 3.43 7.92
C GLY A 109 12.49 2.68 8.51
N TRP A 110 11.53 2.29 7.68
CA TRP A 110 10.30 1.62 8.13
C TRP A 110 10.36 0.10 8.05
N GLU A 111 11.53 -0.45 7.74
CA GLU A 111 11.66 -1.89 7.66
C GLU A 111 11.31 -2.53 9.00
N ILE A 112 10.66 -3.69 8.94
CA ILE A 112 10.24 -4.40 10.14
C ILE A 112 10.98 -5.71 10.23
N SER A 113 11.25 -6.15 11.47
CA SER A 113 11.94 -7.42 11.73
C SER A 113 10.96 -8.53 12.08
N GLU A 114 9.68 -8.18 12.30
CA GLU A 114 8.65 -9.15 12.67
C GLU A 114 7.63 -9.27 11.55
N PRO A 115 6.90 -10.39 11.46
CA PRO A 115 5.87 -10.52 10.44
C PRO A 115 4.84 -9.39 10.55
N LEU A 116 4.43 -8.87 9.39
CA LEU A 116 3.42 -7.83 9.34
C LEU A 116 2.08 -8.41 9.78
N LYS A 117 1.34 -7.65 10.57
CA LYS A 117 0.04 -8.10 11.08
C LYS A 117 -1.03 -7.96 10.01
N PRO A 118 -2.07 -8.81 10.08
CA PRO A 118 -3.16 -8.74 9.10
C PRO A 118 -3.83 -7.38 9.07
N LEU A 119 -4.42 -7.06 7.93
CA LEU A 119 -5.01 -5.77 7.65
C LEU A 119 -5.97 -5.31 8.76
N TYR A 120 -6.90 -6.17 9.14
CA TYR A 120 -7.97 -5.76 10.05
C TYR A 120 -7.56 -5.76 11.51
N SER A 121 -6.32 -6.13 11.82
CA SER A 121 -5.79 -5.98 13.16
C SER A 121 -4.84 -4.81 13.25
N GLU A 122 -4.37 -4.28 12.12
CA GLU A 122 -3.37 -3.20 12.14
C GLU A 122 -3.94 -1.86 11.69
N ILE A 123 -4.83 -1.85 10.70
CA ILE A 123 -5.48 -0.64 10.24
C ILE A 123 -6.55 -0.26 11.26
N ILE A 124 -6.50 0.98 11.73
CA ILE A 124 -7.41 1.45 12.76
C ILE A 124 -8.51 2.29 12.15
N TYR A 125 -9.74 1.89 12.43
CA TYR A 125 -10.92 2.63 11.98
C TYR A 125 -11.40 3.48 13.14
N VAL A 126 -11.29 4.79 12.97
CA VAL A 126 -11.48 5.75 14.07
C VAL A 126 -12.88 5.69 14.65
N ASP A 127 -13.84 5.32 13.87
CA ASP A 127 -15.23 5.29 14.27
C ASP A 127 -15.57 4.08 15.14
N SER A 128 -14.74 3.19 15.30
CA SER A 128 -15.06 2.02 16.08
C SER A 128 -15.12 2.32 17.56
N GLU A 129 -15.31 2.63 17.80
CA GLU A 129 -15.40 2.74 18.77
C GLU A 129 -15.42 2.97 19.57
N ASP A 130 -15.63 3.12 19.66
CA ASP A 130 -15.51 3.32 20.34
C ASP A 130 -15.53 3.41 20.96
N GLU A 131 -15.76 3.51 20.85
CA GLU A 131 -15.59 3.41 21.35
C GLU A 131 -15.58 3.32 21.73
#